data_761865ba6c2fbe215e6da0456b067651
#
_entry.id   761865ba6c2fbe215e6da0456b067651
#
_cell.length_a   1.000
_cell.length_b   1.000
_cell.length_c   1.000
_cell.angle_alpha   90.00
_cell.angle_beta   90.00
_cell.angle_gamma   90.00
#
_symmetry.space_group_name_H-M   'P 1'
#
loop_
_entity.id
_entity.type
_entity.pdbx_description
1 polymer ?
#
loop_
_entity_poly.entity_id
_entity_poly.type
_entity_poly.pdbx_seq_one_letter_code
_entity_poly.pdbx_strand_id
1 'polypeptide(L)'
;NMSSGESIYVYSLTEILANIRYDTLLLFDEPEQHLHPHAITVLMRAIYDVLEKFESYAIIATHSPLIVREMISDNVYTLERIENTLSVAKIGIECLGEDVSILSDVIFRNMSDEKKYEHFVESVAKKCDYDYAEIVDRLKGAHNNLGMSMRLLIQSVIEKHNHEEA
;
A
#
# COMPACT_ATOMS: atom_id res chain seq x y z
N ASN A 1 -14.64 22.80 -11.32
CA ASN A 1 -13.23 22.81 -11.74
C ASN A 1 -12.64 21.46 -11.36
N MET A 2 -12.32 20.68 -12.37
CA MET A 2 -11.61 19.41 -12.19
C MET A 2 -10.15 19.72 -11.83
N SER A 3 -9.55 18.90 -10.96
CA SER A 3 -8.12 18.95 -10.71
C SER A 3 -7.33 18.50 -11.95
N SER A 4 -6.06 18.87 -12.05
CA SER A 4 -5.21 18.45 -13.17
C SER A 4 -5.13 16.93 -13.32
N GLY A 5 -5.10 16.20 -12.21
CA GLY A 5 -5.14 14.73 -12.20
C GLY A 5 -6.45 14.18 -12.77
N GLU A 6 -7.61 14.66 -12.29
CA GLU A 6 -8.92 14.23 -12.80
C GLU A 6 -9.07 14.50 -14.31
N SER A 7 -8.53 15.61 -14.81
CA SER A 7 -8.57 15.94 -16.24
C SER A 7 -7.77 14.95 -17.09
N ILE A 8 -6.60 14.53 -16.64
CA ILE A 8 -5.75 13.54 -17.33
C ILE A 8 -6.49 12.19 -17.40
N TYR A 9 -7.17 11.79 -16.33
CA TYR A 9 -7.91 10.53 -16.30
C TYR A 9 -9.12 10.50 -17.22
N VAL A 10 -9.91 11.57 -17.20
CA VAL A 10 -11.06 11.67 -18.12
C VAL A 10 -10.59 11.59 -19.56
N TYR A 11 -9.48 12.26 -19.88
CA TYR A 11 -8.87 12.18 -21.21
C TYR A 11 -8.43 10.74 -21.55
N SER A 12 -7.67 10.09 -20.67
CA SER A 12 -7.18 8.72 -20.89
C SER A 12 -8.32 7.71 -21.04
N LEU A 13 -9.36 7.78 -20.20
CA LEU A 13 -10.54 6.92 -20.32
C LEU A 13 -11.30 7.19 -21.60
N THR A 14 -11.41 8.44 -22.00
CA THR A 14 -12.08 8.81 -23.27
C THR A 14 -11.32 8.24 -24.46
N GLU A 15 -10.00 8.28 -24.43
CA GLU A 15 -9.16 7.74 -25.51
C GLU A 15 -9.23 6.21 -25.57
N ILE A 16 -9.25 5.54 -24.42
CA ILE A 16 -9.49 4.09 -24.33
C ILE A 16 -10.85 3.75 -24.94
N LEU A 17 -11.92 4.43 -24.51
CA LEU A 17 -13.28 4.19 -25.02
C LEU A 17 -13.43 4.46 -26.52
N ALA A 18 -12.69 5.42 -27.07
CA ALA A 18 -12.71 5.72 -28.50
C ALA A 18 -12.01 4.66 -29.37
N ASN A 19 -11.05 3.92 -28.79
CA ASN A 19 -10.18 3.01 -29.53
C ASN A 19 -10.37 1.54 -29.19
N ILE A 20 -10.97 1.20 -28.03
CA ILE A 20 -11.13 -0.18 -27.58
C ILE A 20 -12.02 -0.98 -28.53
N ARG A 21 -11.68 -2.22 -28.74
CA ARG A 21 -12.43 -3.22 -29.50
C ARG A 21 -12.56 -4.49 -28.66
N TYR A 22 -13.36 -5.43 -29.11
CA TYR A 22 -13.44 -6.77 -28.51
C TYR A 22 -12.07 -7.44 -28.52
N ASP A 23 -11.79 -8.23 -27.47
CA ASP A 23 -10.52 -8.96 -27.29
C ASP A 23 -9.26 -8.05 -27.23
N THR A 24 -9.41 -6.82 -26.75
CA THR A 24 -8.28 -5.91 -26.55
C THR A 24 -7.54 -6.23 -25.25
N LEU A 25 -6.22 -6.15 -25.28
CA LEU A 25 -5.38 -6.15 -24.07
C LEU A 25 -4.95 -4.71 -23.75
N LEU A 26 -5.38 -4.20 -22.61
CA LEU A 26 -4.96 -2.90 -22.07
C LEU A 26 -3.77 -3.08 -21.12
N LEU A 27 -2.78 -2.21 -21.25
CA LEU A 27 -1.63 -2.17 -20.37
C LEU A 27 -1.62 -0.85 -19.61
N PHE A 28 -1.63 -0.91 -18.29
CA PHE A 28 -1.55 0.26 -17.42
C PHE A 28 -0.26 0.20 -16.61
N ASP A 29 0.45 1.32 -16.57
CA ASP A 29 1.62 1.51 -15.74
C ASP A 29 1.33 2.64 -14.75
N GLU A 30 1.27 2.29 -13.44
CA GLU A 30 0.96 3.21 -12.34
C GLU A 30 -0.27 4.10 -12.60
N PRO A 31 -1.44 3.52 -12.92
CA PRO A 31 -2.61 4.32 -13.30
C PRO A 31 -3.15 5.20 -12.16
N GLU A 32 -2.73 4.96 -10.94
CA GLU A 32 -3.10 5.75 -9.76
C GLU A 32 -2.29 7.02 -9.56
N GLN A 33 -1.22 7.22 -10.31
CA GLN A 33 -0.37 8.40 -10.13
C GLN A 33 -1.20 9.69 -10.22
N HIS A 34 -0.99 10.56 -9.21
CA HIS A 34 -1.71 11.84 -9.08
C HIS A 34 -3.20 11.76 -8.78
N LEU A 35 -3.75 10.56 -8.47
CA LEU A 35 -5.13 10.40 -8.05
C LEU A 35 -5.31 10.48 -6.53
N HIS A 36 -6.42 11.11 -6.14
CA HIS A 36 -6.91 10.98 -4.78
C HIS A 36 -7.41 9.54 -4.53
N PRO A 37 -7.22 8.95 -3.32
CA PRO A 37 -7.65 7.58 -2.99
C PRO A 37 -9.07 7.22 -3.46
N HIS A 38 -10.02 8.12 -3.29
CA HIS A 38 -11.40 7.89 -3.77
C HIS A 38 -11.48 7.75 -5.29
N ALA A 39 -10.67 8.50 -6.03
CA ALA A 39 -10.67 8.46 -7.49
C ALA A 39 -10.09 7.13 -8.02
N ILE A 40 -9.23 6.46 -7.24
CA ILE A 40 -8.68 5.13 -7.60
C ILE A 40 -9.80 4.08 -7.67
N THR A 41 -10.68 4.02 -6.67
CA THR A 41 -11.83 3.10 -6.69
C THR A 41 -12.75 3.37 -7.88
N VAL A 42 -13.00 4.65 -8.20
CA VAL A 42 -13.81 5.02 -9.36
C VAL A 42 -13.15 4.59 -10.66
N LEU A 43 -11.82 4.80 -10.78
CA LEU A 43 -11.04 4.37 -11.94
C LEU A 43 -11.11 2.84 -12.12
N MET A 44 -10.85 2.07 -11.06
CA MET A 44 -10.90 0.61 -11.12
C MET A 44 -12.25 0.11 -11.58
N ARG A 45 -13.32 0.68 -11.04
CA ARG A 45 -14.69 0.36 -11.48
C ARG A 45 -14.91 0.65 -12.96
N ALA A 46 -14.46 1.81 -13.43
CA ALA A 46 -14.60 2.19 -14.84
C ALA A 46 -13.81 1.23 -15.76
N ILE A 47 -12.60 0.81 -15.33
CA ILE A 47 -11.82 -0.20 -16.05
C ILE A 47 -12.58 -1.53 -16.12
N TYR A 48 -13.11 -2.02 -15.01
CA TYR A 48 -13.91 -3.25 -14.99
C TYR A 48 -15.11 -3.19 -15.94
N ASP A 49 -15.90 -2.11 -15.88
CA ASP A 49 -17.07 -1.92 -16.74
C ASP A 49 -16.70 -1.94 -18.23
N VAL A 50 -15.55 -1.34 -18.58
CA VAL A 50 -15.04 -1.33 -19.96
C VAL A 50 -14.56 -2.71 -20.39
N LEU A 51 -13.79 -3.41 -19.55
CA LEU A 51 -13.29 -4.75 -19.85
C LEU A 51 -14.43 -5.75 -20.04
N GLU A 52 -15.42 -5.74 -19.15
CA GLU A 52 -16.59 -6.59 -19.25
C GLU A 52 -17.38 -6.32 -20.55
N LYS A 53 -17.64 -5.04 -20.85
CA LYS A 53 -18.40 -4.65 -22.03
C LYS A 53 -17.75 -5.04 -23.36
N PHE A 54 -16.42 -5.03 -23.42
CA PHE A 54 -15.65 -5.32 -24.63
C PHE A 54 -14.99 -6.70 -24.61
N GLU A 55 -15.32 -7.56 -23.62
CA GLU A 55 -14.72 -8.88 -23.44
C GLU A 55 -13.19 -8.82 -23.52
N SER A 56 -12.60 -7.81 -22.88
CA SER A 56 -11.22 -7.42 -23.00
C SER A 56 -10.44 -7.71 -21.71
N TYR A 57 -9.15 -7.57 -21.75
CA TYR A 57 -8.25 -7.88 -20.63
C TYR A 57 -7.41 -6.65 -20.27
N ALA A 58 -6.93 -6.62 -19.02
CA ALA A 58 -5.97 -5.61 -18.58
C ALA A 58 -4.84 -6.23 -17.78
N ILE A 59 -3.64 -5.67 -17.94
CA ILE A 59 -2.51 -5.89 -17.04
C ILE A 59 -2.18 -4.53 -16.42
N ILE A 60 -2.16 -4.46 -15.10
CA ILE A 60 -1.91 -3.25 -14.34
C ILE A 60 -0.62 -3.45 -13.55
N ALA A 61 0.41 -2.67 -13.87
CA ALA A 61 1.60 -2.55 -13.04
C ALA A 61 1.36 -1.42 -12.04
N THR A 62 1.51 -1.72 -10.75
CA THR A 62 1.24 -0.76 -9.67
C THR A 62 2.02 -1.13 -8.42
N HIS A 63 2.29 -0.13 -7.58
CA HIS A 63 2.74 -0.32 -6.20
C HIS A 63 1.67 0.11 -5.18
N SER A 64 0.46 0.43 -5.63
CA SER A 64 -0.61 0.94 -4.77
C SER A 64 -1.42 -0.18 -4.10
N PRO A 65 -1.40 -0.27 -2.75
CA PRO A 65 -2.28 -1.20 -2.06
C PRO A 65 -3.77 -0.89 -2.27
N LEU A 66 -4.11 0.34 -2.67
CA LEU A 66 -5.49 0.74 -2.99
C LEU A 66 -5.99 0.09 -4.29
N ILE A 67 -5.14 -0.12 -5.28
CA ILE A 67 -5.49 -0.89 -6.48
C ILE A 67 -5.57 -2.38 -6.13
N VAL A 68 -4.60 -2.89 -5.40
CA VAL A 68 -4.53 -4.32 -5.04
C VAL A 68 -5.76 -4.76 -4.25
N ARG A 69 -6.28 -3.93 -3.34
CA ARG A 69 -7.51 -4.24 -2.58
C ARG A 69 -8.79 -4.33 -3.41
N GLU A 70 -8.79 -3.82 -4.62
CA GLU A 70 -9.92 -3.93 -5.55
C GLU A 70 -9.84 -5.21 -6.41
N MET A 71 -8.78 -6.01 -6.25
CA MET A 71 -8.49 -7.18 -7.07
C MET A 71 -8.76 -8.49 -6.33
N ILE A 72 -9.19 -9.52 -7.08
CA ILE A 72 -9.20 -10.90 -6.57
C ILE A 72 -7.75 -11.39 -6.51
N SER A 73 -7.36 -12.00 -5.38
CA SER A 73 -5.99 -12.45 -5.09
C SER A 73 -5.38 -13.37 -6.16
N ASP A 74 -6.22 -14.17 -6.82
CA ASP A 74 -5.78 -15.03 -7.92
C ASP A 74 -5.22 -14.30 -9.13
N ASN A 75 -5.57 -13.02 -9.28
CA ASN A 75 -5.10 -12.16 -10.37
C ASN A 75 -3.96 -11.23 -9.95
N VAL A 76 -3.46 -11.36 -8.71
CA VAL A 76 -2.41 -10.51 -8.18
C VAL A 76 -1.09 -11.26 -8.07
N TYR A 77 -0.06 -10.68 -8.67
CA TYR A 77 1.31 -11.21 -8.67
C TYR A 77 2.27 -10.16 -8.10
N THR A 78 3.18 -10.61 -7.28
CA THR A 78 4.33 -9.81 -6.81
C THR A 78 5.53 -10.06 -7.71
N LEU A 79 6.26 -8.99 -8.03
CA LEU A 79 7.51 -9.06 -8.76
C LEU A 79 8.64 -8.63 -7.82
N GLU A 80 9.58 -9.53 -7.60
CA GLU A 80 10.77 -9.27 -6.79
C GLU A 80 12.02 -9.41 -7.64
N ARG A 81 12.92 -8.45 -7.51
CA ARG A 81 14.24 -8.53 -8.14
C ARG A 81 15.26 -8.95 -7.10
N ILE A 82 15.75 -10.17 -7.22
CA ILE A 82 16.83 -10.71 -6.39
C ILE A 82 18.09 -10.73 -7.26
N GLU A 83 19.03 -9.82 -6.96
CA GLU A 83 20.23 -9.60 -7.77
C GLU A 83 19.87 -9.29 -9.24
N ASN A 84 20.15 -10.22 -10.17
CA ASN A 84 19.86 -10.11 -11.60
C ASN A 84 18.68 -10.97 -12.06
N THR A 85 17.97 -11.63 -11.13
CA THR A 85 16.85 -12.53 -11.45
C THR A 85 15.55 -11.88 -11.04
N LEU A 86 14.55 -11.88 -11.94
CA LEU A 86 13.19 -11.47 -11.64
C LEU A 86 12.41 -12.70 -11.16
N SER A 87 11.90 -12.65 -9.96
CA SER A 87 10.97 -13.63 -9.39
C SER A 87 9.54 -13.13 -9.49
N VAL A 88 8.64 -14.00 -9.92
CA VAL A 88 7.20 -13.72 -10.01
C VAL A 88 6.47 -14.72 -9.14
N ALA A 89 5.66 -14.26 -8.20
CA ALA A 89 4.89 -15.12 -7.30
C ALA A 89 3.48 -14.56 -7.10
N LYS A 90 2.53 -15.42 -6.72
CA LYS A 90 1.22 -14.95 -6.26
C LYS A 90 1.38 -14.24 -4.91
N ILE A 91 0.55 -13.24 -4.65
CA ILE A 91 0.64 -12.39 -3.44
C ILE A 91 0.51 -13.18 -2.12
N GLY A 92 -0.18 -14.32 -2.13
CA GLY A 92 -0.25 -15.24 -0.98
C GLY A 92 -1.19 -14.83 0.15
N ILE A 93 -1.95 -13.75 -0.01
CA ILE A 93 -3.02 -13.31 0.90
C ILE A 93 -4.26 -12.92 0.11
N GLU A 94 -5.42 -12.88 0.78
CA GLU A 94 -6.62 -12.31 0.17
C GLU A 94 -6.46 -10.80 0.01
N CYS A 95 -6.88 -10.28 -1.16
CA CYS A 95 -6.70 -8.87 -1.50
C CYS A 95 -8.00 -8.10 -1.46
N LEU A 96 -9.08 -8.69 -1.99
CA LEU A 96 -10.34 -7.99 -2.21
C LEU A 96 -10.96 -7.50 -0.89
N GLY A 97 -11.00 -6.18 -0.72
CA GLY A 97 -11.53 -5.53 0.46
C GLY A 97 -10.64 -5.58 1.70
N GLU A 98 -9.41 -6.13 1.60
CA GLU A 98 -8.47 -6.24 2.72
C GLU A 98 -8.02 -4.87 3.23
N ASP A 99 -7.51 -4.81 4.45
CA ASP A 99 -6.96 -3.60 5.04
C ASP A 99 -5.71 -3.11 4.29
N VAL A 100 -5.67 -1.81 4.01
CA VAL A 100 -4.57 -1.19 3.25
C VAL A 100 -3.23 -1.33 3.97
N SER A 101 -3.21 -1.38 5.30
CA SER A 101 -1.98 -1.56 6.06
C SER A 101 -1.40 -2.97 5.87
N ILE A 102 -2.25 -4.00 5.91
CA ILE A 102 -1.86 -5.39 5.68
C ILE A 102 -1.31 -5.57 4.25
N LEU A 103 -2.02 -5.01 3.26
CA LEU A 103 -1.56 -5.03 1.87
C LEU A 103 -0.24 -4.29 1.68
N SER A 104 -0.09 -3.12 2.32
CA SER A 104 1.15 -2.35 2.29
C SER A 104 2.33 -3.15 2.83
N ASP A 105 2.14 -3.82 3.97
CA ASP A 105 3.18 -4.64 4.58
C ASP A 105 3.62 -5.80 3.67
N VAL A 106 2.69 -6.39 2.93
CA VAL A 106 3.01 -7.47 1.99
C VAL A 106 3.68 -6.94 0.71
N ILE A 107 3.16 -5.84 0.14
CA ILE A 107 3.68 -5.24 -1.09
C ILE A 107 5.09 -4.69 -0.86
N PHE A 108 5.32 -4.03 0.28
CA PHE A 108 6.59 -3.37 0.60
C PHE A 108 7.51 -4.17 1.51
N ARG A 109 7.23 -5.45 1.79
CA ARG A 109 8.01 -6.33 2.69
C ARG A 109 9.53 -6.26 2.51
N ASN A 110 10.00 -5.90 1.35
CA ASN A 110 11.43 -5.76 1.05
C ASN A 110 11.93 -4.31 1.07
N MET A 111 11.05 -3.33 1.27
CA MET A 111 11.45 -1.94 1.40
C MET A 111 11.67 -1.62 2.88
N SER A 112 12.91 -1.44 3.27
CA SER A 112 13.46 -1.26 4.62
C SER A 112 12.91 -0.07 5.44
N ASP A 113 11.70 0.41 5.17
CA ASP A 113 11.11 1.57 5.84
C ASP A 113 10.43 1.22 7.19
N GLU A 114 10.04 -0.04 7.42
CA GLU A 114 9.52 -0.46 8.74
C GLU A 114 10.53 -0.19 9.87
N LYS A 115 11.81 -0.36 9.61
CA LYS A 115 12.86 -0.14 10.60
C LYS A 115 13.05 1.32 11.02
N LYS A 116 12.56 2.31 10.28
CA LYS A 116 12.75 3.72 10.65
C LYS A 116 11.94 4.13 11.88
N TYR A 117 10.71 3.68 11.99
CA TYR A 117 9.88 3.94 13.18
C TYR A 117 10.39 3.17 14.39
N GLU A 118 10.78 1.91 14.22
CA GLU A 118 11.39 1.10 15.27
C GLU A 118 12.65 1.78 15.80
N HIS A 119 13.59 2.15 14.95
CA HIS A 119 14.81 2.86 15.35
C HIS A 119 14.53 4.19 16.04
N PHE A 120 13.50 4.92 15.61
CA PHE A 120 13.11 6.15 16.29
C PHE A 120 12.58 5.84 17.69
N VAL A 121 11.67 4.89 17.84
CA VAL A 121 11.11 4.47 19.14
C VAL A 121 12.22 3.92 20.03
N GLU A 122 13.11 3.08 19.52
CA GLU A 122 14.31 2.58 20.25
C GLU A 122 15.19 3.72 20.74
N SER A 123 15.42 4.75 19.90
CA SER A 123 16.23 5.91 20.28
C SER A 123 15.62 6.73 21.42
N VAL A 124 14.29 6.80 21.46
CA VAL A 124 13.53 7.44 22.54
C VAL A 124 13.52 6.55 23.78
N ALA A 125 13.29 5.26 23.62
CA ALA A 125 13.27 4.28 24.73
C ALA A 125 14.60 4.27 25.49
N LYS A 126 15.73 4.25 24.76
CA LYS A 126 17.08 4.38 25.37
C LYS A 126 17.27 5.66 26.19
N LYS A 127 16.64 6.76 25.81
CA LYS A 127 16.71 8.04 26.54
C LYS A 127 15.79 8.11 27.75
N CYS A 128 14.88 7.18 27.87
CA CYS A 128 13.89 7.05 28.93
C CYS A 128 14.14 5.81 29.79
N ASP A 129 15.34 5.22 29.73
CA ASP A 129 15.69 3.98 30.44
C ASP A 129 14.60 2.88 30.29
N TYR A 130 13.99 2.81 29.10
CA TYR A 130 12.88 1.92 28.74
C TYR A 130 11.64 2.01 29.63
N ASP A 131 11.46 3.15 30.34
CA ASP A 131 10.23 3.40 31.08
C ASP A 131 9.08 3.72 30.14
N TYR A 132 8.05 2.86 30.16
CA TYR A 132 6.90 2.96 29.26
C TYR A 132 6.14 4.30 29.39
N ALA A 133 5.98 4.78 30.65
CA ALA A 133 5.21 6.00 30.90
C ALA A 133 5.95 7.24 30.36
N GLU A 134 7.27 7.27 30.54
CA GLU A 134 8.11 8.37 30.03
C GLU A 134 8.20 8.35 28.49
N ILE A 135 8.32 7.17 27.87
CA ILE A 135 8.31 7.02 26.40
C ILE A 135 6.98 7.53 25.83
N VAL A 136 5.86 7.11 26.41
CA VAL A 136 4.52 7.55 26.00
C VAL A 136 4.40 9.07 26.17
N ASP A 137 4.89 9.64 27.26
CA ASP A 137 4.82 11.07 27.52
C ASP A 137 5.61 11.87 26.48
N ARG A 138 6.77 11.39 26.07
CA ARG A 138 7.60 12.05 25.03
C ARG A 138 7.04 11.92 23.63
N LEU A 139 6.36 10.82 23.33
CA LEU A 139 5.82 10.54 21.99
C LEU A 139 4.39 11.06 21.78
N LYS A 140 3.66 11.35 22.85
CA LYS A 140 2.32 11.90 22.72
C LYS A 140 2.34 13.31 22.15
N GLY A 141 1.50 13.54 21.13
CA GLY A 141 1.33 14.87 20.52
C GLY A 141 0.39 15.78 21.29
N ALA A 142 0.01 16.92 20.69
CA ALA A 142 -0.86 17.95 21.28
C ALA A 142 -2.23 17.42 21.76
N HIS A 143 -2.71 16.31 21.20
CA HIS A 143 -3.98 15.68 21.61
C HIS A 143 -3.83 14.69 22.78
N ASN A 144 -2.67 14.60 23.37
CA ASN A 144 -2.36 13.79 24.56
C ASN A 144 -2.71 12.30 24.42
N ASN A 145 -2.76 11.77 23.19
CA ASN A 145 -3.10 10.38 22.91
C ASN A 145 -2.16 9.77 21.85
N LEU A 146 -1.73 8.54 22.12
CA LEU A 146 -0.97 7.71 21.19
C LEU A 146 -1.88 6.63 20.59
N GLY A 147 -1.81 6.43 19.29
CA GLY A 147 -2.52 5.36 18.59
C GLY A 147 -2.14 3.98 19.14
N MET A 148 -3.04 3.02 19.00
CA MET A 148 -2.84 1.65 19.52
C MET A 148 -1.60 0.98 18.94
N SER A 149 -1.37 1.12 17.63
CA SER A 149 -0.19 0.55 16.95
C SER A 149 1.13 1.06 17.55
N MET A 150 1.23 2.36 17.85
CA MET A 150 2.43 2.92 18.47
C MET A 150 2.62 2.42 19.90
N ARG A 151 1.55 2.21 20.67
CA ARG A 151 1.63 1.64 22.01
C ARG A 151 2.14 0.19 21.99
N LEU A 152 1.68 -0.60 21.03
CA LEU A 152 2.14 -1.97 20.83
C LEU A 152 3.62 -2.00 20.40
N LEU A 153 4.03 -1.08 19.55
CA LEU A 153 5.43 -0.96 19.14
C LEU A 153 6.34 -0.62 20.33
N ILE A 154 5.93 0.33 21.20
CA ILE A 154 6.70 0.66 22.42
C ILE A 154 6.84 -0.58 23.31
N GLN A 155 5.76 -1.34 23.52
CA GLN A 155 5.80 -2.57 24.31
C GLN A 155 6.75 -3.60 23.71
N SER A 156 6.68 -3.82 22.40
CA SER A 156 7.57 -4.72 21.67
C SER A 156 9.05 -4.34 21.82
N VAL A 157 9.38 -3.04 21.75
CA VAL A 157 10.76 -2.54 21.93
C VAL A 157 11.26 -2.78 23.36
N ILE A 158 10.40 -2.56 24.36
CA ILE A 158 10.77 -2.82 25.78
C ILE A 158 10.95 -4.31 26.05
N GLU A 159 10.06 -5.16 25.56
CA GLU A 159 10.15 -6.61 25.70
C GLU A 159 11.43 -7.15 25.07
N LYS A 160 11.78 -6.66 23.88
CA LYS A 160 13.00 -7.04 23.16
C LYS A 160 14.25 -6.71 23.96
N HIS A 161 14.31 -5.52 24.55
CA HIS A 161 15.40 -5.09 25.40
C HIS A 161 15.54 -5.98 26.66
N ASN A 162 14.41 -6.28 27.34
CA ASN A 162 14.40 -7.13 28.52
C ASN A 162 14.85 -8.56 28.23
N HIS A 163 14.62 -9.07 27.01
CA HIS A 163 15.11 -10.38 26.57
C HIS A 163 16.59 -10.39 26.21
N GLU A 164 17.16 -9.26 25.81
CA GLU A 164 18.59 -9.13 25.51
C GLU A 164 19.46 -8.98 26.77
N GLU A 165 18.87 -8.51 27.89
CA GLU A 165 19.56 -8.37 29.18
C GLU A 165 19.41 -9.59 30.12
N ALA A 166 18.55 -10.55 29.76
CA ALA A 166 18.30 -11.76 30.57
C ALA A 166 19.14 -12.96 30.09
#